data_d69d79483e0e28aa850c8ac25ac6c7cc
#
_entry.id   d69d79483e0e28aa850c8ac25ac6c7cc
#
_cell.length_a   1.000
_cell.length_b   1.000
_cell.length_c   1.000
_cell.angle_alpha   90.00
_cell.angle_beta   90.00
_cell.angle_gamma   90.00
#
_symmetry.space_group_name_H-M   'P 1'
#
loop_
_entity.id
_entity.type
_entity.pdbx_description
1 polymer ?
#
loop_
_entity_poly.entity_id
_entity_poly.type
_entity_poly.pdbx_seq_one_letter_code
_entity_poly.pdbx_strand_id
1 'polypeptide(L)'
;MLIMKRLLLSALAVLLCGQVVQAKKDPNAPAPTDKKEEIHWITSIDELQAKMQQNPKKVLIDMYTGWCGWCKKMDADTYTNPALVKYINNNYYAVKFDAERQDTIHFQGKDYFFAPQYKANGFAIELMKGQMTYPHTVFMLENFQNPTPIPGYRSVQEMEIFLTYFGDNMYRRRAYDEYSKNYTPRWSNGQPAPSTPVPGH
;
A
#
# COMPACT_ATOMS: atom_id res chain seq x y z
N MET A 1 -21.78 -44.91 -63.68
CA MET A 1 -23.24 -45.13 -63.62
C MET A 1 -23.73 -44.33 -62.42
N LEU A 2 -24.24 -43.20 -62.75
CA LEU A 2 -25.52 -42.60 -62.39
C LEU A 2 -25.69 -42.44 -60.83
N ILE A 3 -26.12 -41.39 -60.28
CA ILE A 3 -27.10 -40.36 -60.63
C ILE A 3 -26.87 -39.11 -59.74
N MET A 4 -26.95 -38.00 -60.41
CA MET A 4 -27.12 -36.64 -59.90
C MET A 4 -28.39 -36.51 -59.07
N LYS A 5 -28.38 -35.96 -57.90
CA LYS A 5 -29.55 -35.28 -57.33
C LYS A 5 -29.17 -33.96 -56.69
N ARG A 6 -29.58 -32.90 -57.34
CA ARG A 6 -29.68 -31.53 -56.89
C ARG A 6 -30.67 -31.45 -55.71
N LEU A 7 -30.31 -30.75 -54.66
CA LEU A 7 -31.32 -30.18 -53.78
C LEU A 7 -30.86 -28.80 -53.34
N LEU A 8 -31.60 -27.83 -53.74
CA LEU A 8 -31.68 -26.46 -53.31
C LEU A 8 -31.93 -26.40 -51.81
N LEU A 9 -31.17 -25.69 -51.10
CA LEU A 9 -31.53 -25.26 -49.74
C LEU A 9 -31.23 -23.78 -49.56
N SER A 10 -32.33 -23.12 -49.42
CA SER A 10 -32.59 -21.74 -49.12
C SER A 10 -31.69 -21.18 -48.01
N ALA A 11 -31.11 -20.04 -48.33
CA ALA A 11 -30.47 -19.13 -47.37
C ALA A 11 -31.54 -18.63 -46.40
N LEU A 12 -31.38 -18.97 -45.12
CA LEU A 12 -32.07 -18.31 -44.03
C LEU A 12 -31.05 -17.46 -43.28
N ALA A 13 -30.94 -16.23 -43.73
CA ALA A 13 -30.18 -15.22 -43.02
C ALA A 13 -30.96 -14.84 -41.75
N VAL A 14 -30.52 -15.35 -40.59
CA VAL A 14 -30.98 -14.87 -39.29
C VAL A 14 -30.24 -13.59 -38.96
N LEU A 15 -30.92 -12.48 -39.20
CA LEU A 15 -30.50 -11.13 -38.74
C LEU A 15 -30.68 -11.06 -37.21
N LEU A 16 -29.64 -11.42 -36.46
CA LEU A 16 -29.58 -11.13 -35.03
C LEU A 16 -29.32 -9.63 -34.88
N CYS A 17 -30.42 -8.89 -34.80
CA CYS A 17 -30.39 -7.50 -34.39
C CYS A 17 -29.97 -7.41 -32.94
N GLY A 18 -28.67 -7.23 -32.70
CA GLY A 18 -28.12 -6.97 -31.38
C GLY A 18 -28.65 -5.63 -30.85
N GLN A 19 -29.68 -5.69 -30.03
CA GLN A 19 -30.13 -4.51 -29.28
C GLN A 19 -29.05 -4.17 -28.25
N VAL A 20 -28.27 -3.15 -28.56
CA VAL A 20 -27.43 -2.47 -27.57
C VAL A 20 -28.37 -1.81 -26.57
N VAL A 21 -28.55 -2.46 -25.41
CA VAL A 21 -29.28 -1.85 -24.29
C VAL A 21 -28.39 -0.74 -23.79
N GLN A 22 -28.60 0.46 -24.28
CA GLN A 22 -28.04 1.66 -23.65
C GLN A 22 -28.74 1.82 -22.30
N ALA A 23 -28.04 1.51 -21.22
CA ALA A 23 -28.48 1.83 -19.88
C ALA A 23 -28.63 3.34 -19.79
N LYS A 24 -29.88 3.81 -19.72
CA LYS A 24 -30.20 5.22 -19.45
C LYS A 24 -29.63 5.55 -18.08
N LYS A 25 -28.67 6.48 -18.04
CA LYS A 25 -28.14 7.05 -16.80
C LYS A 25 -29.33 7.75 -16.12
N ASP A 26 -29.70 7.27 -14.94
CA ASP A 26 -30.76 7.86 -14.12
C ASP A 26 -30.29 9.26 -13.69
N PRO A 27 -30.96 10.34 -14.09
CA PRO A 27 -30.56 11.72 -13.70
C PRO A 27 -30.71 11.99 -12.20
N ASN A 28 -31.41 11.11 -11.46
CA ASN A 28 -31.61 11.19 -10.02
C ASN A 28 -30.76 10.19 -9.22
N ALA A 29 -29.86 9.43 -9.86
CA ALA A 29 -28.95 8.62 -9.10
C ALA A 29 -28.08 9.53 -8.21
N PRO A 30 -28.03 9.30 -6.89
CA PRO A 30 -27.15 10.08 -6.02
C PRO A 30 -25.72 9.97 -6.57
N ALA A 31 -25.08 11.13 -6.73
CA ALA A 31 -23.66 11.16 -7.11
C ALA A 31 -22.89 10.23 -6.18
N PRO A 32 -21.90 9.47 -6.69
CA PRO A 32 -21.04 8.68 -5.81
C PRO A 32 -20.54 9.63 -4.73
N THR A 33 -20.86 9.34 -3.48
CA THR A 33 -20.26 10.05 -2.36
C THR A 33 -18.77 9.70 -2.45
N ASP A 34 -17.95 10.64 -2.90
CA ASP A 34 -16.50 10.55 -2.86
C ASP A 34 -16.07 10.44 -1.38
N LYS A 35 -16.24 9.25 -0.79
CA LYS A 35 -15.59 8.94 0.47
C LYS A 35 -14.11 9.10 0.20
N LYS A 36 -13.49 10.08 0.86
CA LYS A 36 -12.05 10.27 0.84
C LYS A 36 -11.41 8.92 1.19
N GLU A 37 -10.63 8.37 0.28
CA GLU A 37 -9.93 7.10 0.51
C GLU A 37 -8.95 7.29 1.68
N GLU A 38 -8.93 6.32 2.58
CA GLU A 38 -8.03 6.30 3.75
C GLU A 38 -7.05 5.13 3.63
N ILE A 39 -5.94 5.21 4.35
CA ILE A 39 -4.99 4.08 4.42
C ILE A 39 -5.67 2.91 5.14
N HIS A 40 -5.57 1.73 4.55
CA HIS A 40 -6.07 0.48 5.14
C HIS A 40 -5.09 -0.02 6.20
N TRP A 41 -5.15 0.58 7.39
CA TRP A 41 -4.26 0.24 8.48
C TRP A 41 -4.54 -1.14 9.09
N ILE A 42 -3.53 -1.99 9.10
CA ILE A 42 -3.49 -3.24 9.86
C ILE A 42 -3.00 -2.91 11.27
N THR A 43 -3.68 -3.42 12.30
CA THR A 43 -3.28 -3.22 13.71
C THR A 43 -2.86 -4.53 14.40
N SER A 44 -3.06 -5.67 13.72
CA SER A 44 -2.65 -6.99 14.20
C SER A 44 -1.46 -7.51 13.39
N ILE A 45 -0.40 -7.92 14.08
CA ILE A 45 0.76 -8.55 13.45
C ILE A 45 0.43 -9.95 12.93
N ASP A 46 -0.50 -10.66 13.57
CA ASP A 46 -0.96 -11.97 13.08
C ASP A 46 -1.73 -11.82 11.76
N GLU A 47 -2.59 -10.79 11.64
CA GLU A 47 -3.26 -10.46 10.38
C GLU A 47 -2.24 -10.15 9.28
N LEU A 48 -1.23 -9.34 9.58
CA LEU A 48 -0.16 -9.01 8.64
C LEU A 48 0.55 -10.27 8.14
N GLN A 49 0.90 -11.21 9.05
CA GLN A 49 1.57 -12.45 8.68
C GLN A 49 0.67 -13.34 7.81
N ALA A 50 -0.61 -13.46 8.15
CA ALA A 50 -1.57 -14.23 7.35
C ALA A 50 -1.73 -13.66 5.94
N LYS A 51 -1.81 -12.33 5.79
CA LYS A 51 -1.85 -11.66 4.48
C LYS A 51 -0.56 -11.87 3.69
N MET A 52 0.60 -11.81 4.34
CA MET A 52 1.90 -12.02 3.71
C MET A 52 2.05 -13.44 3.15
N GLN A 53 1.52 -14.46 3.84
CA GLN A 53 1.54 -15.84 3.37
C GLN A 53 0.67 -16.05 2.11
N GLN A 54 -0.44 -15.34 2.02
CA GLN A 54 -1.37 -15.45 0.89
C GLN A 54 -0.90 -14.66 -0.34
N ASN A 55 -0.41 -13.46 -0.11
CA ASN A 55 0.03 -12.55 -1.16
C ASN A 55 1.21 -11.70 -0.66
N PRO A 56 2.45 -12.09 -0.94
CA PRO A 56 3.62 -11.33 -0.50
C PRO A 56 3.61 -9.89 -1.03
N LYS A 57 3.73 -8.92 -0.13
CA LYS A 57 3.71 -7.50 -0.41
C LYS A 57 4.71 -6.78 0.50
N LYS A 58 5.19 -5.63 0.09
CA LYS A 58 6.01 -4.77 0.96
C LYS A 58 5.21 -4.30 2.17
N VAL A 59 5.92 -3.96 3.24
CA VAL A 59 5.29 -3.47 4.48
C VAL A 59 5.79 -2.07 4.79
N LEU A 60 4.86 -1.23 5.23
CA LEU A 60 5.12 0.04 5.87
C LEU A 60 4.55 -0.05 7.29
N ILE A 61 5.39 0.14 8.31
CA ILE A 61 4.94 0.20 9.69
C ILE A 61 5.13 1.61 10.20
N ASP A 62 4.05 2.24 10.63
CA ASP A 62 4.09 3.50 11.35
C ASP A 62 4.12 3.21 12.85
N MET A 63 5.28 3.41 13.46
CA MET A 63 5.53 3.26 14.89
C MET A 63 5.18 4.57 15.60
N TYR A 64 4.20 4.52 16.48
CA TYR A 64 3.74 5.70 17.21
C TYR A 64 3.60 5.42 18.71
N THR A 65 3.32 6.45 19.48
CA THR A 65 2.86 6.38 20.87
C THR A 65 1.68 7.32 21.10
N GLY A 66 0.85 7.03 22.08
CA GLY A 66 -0.36 7.82 22.34
C GLY A 66 -0.12 9.32 22.64
N TRP A 67 1.03 9.65 23.23
CA TRP A 67 1.43 11.03 23.59
C TRP A 67 2.18 11.77 22.47
N CYS A 68 2.55 11.11 21.37
CA CYS A 68 3.39 11.66 20.32
C CYS A 68 2.68 12.73 19.48
N GLY A 69 2.95 14.00 19.71
CA GLY A 69 2.38 15.12 18.94
C GLY A 69 2.78 15.13 17.47
N TRP A 70 4.05 14.78 17.16
CA TRP A 70 4.52 14.70 15.78
C TRP A 70 3.93 13.52 15.00
N CYS A 71 3.55 12.42 15.69
CA CYS A 71 2.81 11.33 15.06
C CYS A 71 1.43 11.79 14.61
N LYS A 72 0.69 12.49 15.51
CA LYS A 72 -0.62 13.09 15.18
C LYS A 72 -0.52 14.08 14.01
N LYS A 73 0.59 14.85 13.99
CA LYS A 73 0.83 15.77 12.87
C LYS A 73 1.08 15.02 11.57
N MET A 74 1.85 13.94 11.57
CA MET A 74 2.10 13.11 10.38
C MET A 74 0.83 12.43 9.89
N ASP A 75 -0.01 11.97 10.82
CA ASP A 75 -1.34 11.42 10.50
C ASP A 75 -2.21 12.44 9.76
N ALA A 76 -2.23 13.70 10.23
CA ALA A 76 -3.05 14.75 9.65
C ALA A 76 -2.52 15.31 8.32
N ASP A 77 -1.22 15.52 8.21
CA ASP A 77 -0.60 16.23 7.08
C ASP A 77 -0.18 15.28 5.96
N THR A 78 0.40 14.12 6.33
CA THR A 78 1.06 13.20 5.37
C THR A 78 0.13 12.07 4.97
N TYR A 79 -0.39 11.33 5.95
CA TYR A 79 -1.22 10.15 5.69
C TYR A 79 -2.65 10.45 5.24
N THR A 80 -3.00 11.72 5.06
CA THR A 80 -4.28 12.16 4.46
C THR A 80 -4.15 12.60 3.01
N ASN A 81 -2.93 12.65 2.45
CA ASN A 81 -2.73 13.03 1.05
C ASN A 81 -3.29 11.95 0.11
N PRO A 82 -4.21 12.27 -0.81
CA PRO A 82 -4.90 11.26 -1.63
C PRO A 82 -3.97 10.41 -2.51
N ALA A 83 -2.91 11.02 -3.07
CA ALA A 83 -1.97 10.30 -3.91
C ALA A 83 -1.12 9.32 -3.10
N LEU A 84 -0.68 9.74 -1.91
CA LEU A 84 0.08 8.92 -0.98
C LEU A 84 -0.78 7.75 -0.46
N VAL A 85 -2.01 8.02 -0.05
CA VAL A 85 -2.97 7.00 0.41
C VAL A 85 -3.16 5.93 -0.65
N LYS A 86 -3.48 6.34 -1.88
CA LYS A 86 -3.66 5.43 -3.01
C LYS A 86 -2.41 4.60 -3.28
N TYR A 87 -1.23 5.23 -3.24
CA TYR A 87 0.02 4.51 -3.48
C TYR A 87 0.31 3.48 -2.39
N ILE A 88 0.13 3.84 -1.13
CA ILE A 88 0.31 2.91 0.01
C ILE A 88 -0.64 1.73 -0.12
N ASN A 89 -1.94 1.96 -0.30
CA ASN A 89 -2.93 0.89 -0.38
C ASN A 89 -2.62 -0.10 -1.52
N ASN A 90 -2.11 0.39 -2.64
CA ASN A 90 -1.77 -0.43 -3.78
C ASN A 90 -0.48 -1.24 -3.60
N ASN A 91 0.54 -0.67 -2.96
CA ASN A 91 1.90 -1.22 -2.97
C ASN A 91 2.35 -1.81 -1.64
N TYR A 92 1.67 -1.51 -0.53
CA TYR A 92 2.10 -1.90 0.81
C TYR A 92 0.98 -2.56 1.63
N TYR A 93 1.38 -3.38 2.57
CA TYR A 93 0.61 -3.61 3.79
C TYR A 93 1.00 -2.52 4.77
N ALA A 94 0.07 -1.63 5.07
CA ALA A 94 0.28 -0.54 6.01
C ALA A 94 -0.09 -1.00 7.43
N VAL A 95 0.81 -0.87 8.37
CA VAL A 95 0.64 -1.27 9.76
C VAL A 95 0.73 -0.05 10.66
N LYS A 96 -0.25 0.13 11.54
CA LYS A 96 -0.22 1.13 12.62
C LYS A 96 0.14 0.42 13.92
N PHE A 97 1.31 0.70 14.48
CA PHE A 97 1.83 -0.02 15.63
C PHE A 97 2.12 0.91 16.80
N ASP A 98 1.37 0.76 17.89
CA ASP A 98 1.70 1.42 19.15
C ASP A 98 2.93 0.78 19.77
N ALA A 99 4.02 1.53 19.84
CA ALA A 99 5.29 1.02 20.36
C ALA A 99 5.24 0.72 21.87
N GLU A 100 4.30 1.31 22.61
CA GLU A 100 4.13 1.11 24.04
C GLU A 100 3.12 0.00 24.41
N ARG A 101 2.60 -0.72 23.42
CA ARG A 101 1.67 -1.83 23.66
C ARG A 101 2.31 -2.92 24.54
N GLN A 102 1.52 -3.49 25.42
CA GLN A 102 2.00 -4.42 26.46
C GLN A 102 1.73 -5.88 26.18
N ASP A 103 0.89 -6.19 25.19
CA ASP A 103 0.63 -7.56 24.77
C ASP A 103 1.86 -8.20 24.11
N THR A 104 1.92 -9.52 24.16
CA THR A 104 2.96 -10.29 23.49
C THR A 104 2.75 -10.24 21.97
N ILE A 105 3.79 -9.91 21.24
CA ILE A 105 3.77 -9.96 19.78
C ILE A 105 4.49 -11.23 19.32
N HIS A 106 3.74 -12.09 18.62
CA HIS A 106 4.28 -13.26 17.96
C HIS A 106 4.64 -12.90 16.52
N PHE A 107 5.92 -12.93 16.17
CA PHE A 107 6.35 -12.58 14.82
C PHE A 107 7.46 -13.50 14.33
N GLN A 108 7.25 -14.17 13.20
CA GLN A 108 8.19 -15.11 12.58
C GLN A 108 8.77 -16.15 13.58
N GLY A 109 7.90 -16.71 14.42
CA GLY A 109 8.28 -17.73 15.42
C GLY A 109 9.04 -17.20 16.64
N LYS A 110 9.13 -15.89 16.80
CA LYS A 110 9.73 -15.22 17.97
C LYS A 110 8.67 -14.44 18.73
N ASP A 111 8.77 -14.47 20.06
CA ASP A 111 7.92 -13.72 20.96
C ASP A 111 8.62 -12.45 21.42
N TYR A 112 7.88 -11.35 21.38
CA TYR A 112 8.34 -10.04 21.82
C TYR A 112 7.45 -9.54 22.95
N PHE A 113 8.07 -9.18 24.05
CA PHE A 113 7.42 -8.70 25.25
C PHE A 113 7.65 -7.20 25.44
N PHE A 114 6.80 -6.58 26.25
CA PHE A 114 7.04 -5.22 26.69
C PHE A 114 8.32 -5.15 27.56
N ALA A 115 9.19 -4.18 27.26
CA ALA A 115 10.44 -3.96 27.96
C ALA A 115 10.34 -2.67 28.78
N PRO A 116 10.13 -2.74 30.13
CA PRO A 116 9.89 -1.57 30.97
C PRO A 116 10.99 -0.52 30.93
N GLN A 117 12.25 -0.95 30.79
CA GLN A 117 13.42 -0.06 30.73
C GLN A 117 13.43 0.84 29.48
N TYR A 118 12.77 0.42 28.39
CA TYR A 118 12.60 1.19 27.17
C TYR A 118 11.19 1.79 27.06
N LYS A 119 10.28 1.43 27.95
CA LYS A 119 8.85 1.76 27.87
C LYS A 119 8.25 1.40 26.50
N ALA A 120 8.68 0.28 25.93
CA ALA A 120 8.25 -0.13 24.59
C ALA A 120 8.22 -1.65 24.45
N ASN A 121 7.46 -2.14 23.47
CA ASN A 121 7.44 -3.53 23.11
C ASN A 121 8.75 -3.91 22.37
N GLY A 122 9.28 -5.09 22.67
CA GLY A 122 10.50 -5.62 22.05
C GLY A 122 10.47 -5.64 20.52
N PHE A 123 9.29 -5.84 19.92
CA PHE A 123 9.12 -5.77 18.48
C PHE A 123 9.44 -4.38 17.92
N ALA A 124 8.95 -3.32 18.55
CA ALA A 124 9.29 -1.95 18.16
C ALA A 124 10.78 -1.67 18.36
N ILE A 125 11.36 -2.08 19.50
CA ILE A 125 12.78 -1.87 19.81
C ILE A 125 13.66 -2.49 18.73
N GLU A 126 13.39 -3.74 18.34
CA GLU A 126 14.16 -4.45 17.32
C GLU A 126 14.05 -3.78 15.96
N LEU A 127 12.83 -3.49 15.50
CA LEU A 127 12.61 -2.89 14.18
C LEU A 127 13.13 -1.47 14.06
N MET A 128 13.08 -0.70 15.14
CA MET A 128 13.64 0.65 15.21
C MET A 128 15.13 0.65 15.54
N LYS A 129 15.78 -0.52 15.66
CA LYS A 129 17.20 -0.70 15.98
C LYS A 129 17.60 0.07 17.27
N GLY A 130 16.70 0.09 18.25
CA GLY A 130 16.91 0.76 19.53
C GLY A 130 16.78 2.29 19.50
N GLN A 131 16.50 2.90 18.36
CA GLN A 131 16.28 4.36 18.26
C GLN A 131 14.83 4.71 18.64
N MET A 132 14.59 4.90 19.93
CA MET A 132 13.25 5.12 20.49
C MET A 132 12.77 6.56 20.29
N THR A 133 12.65 7.00 19.02
CA THR A 133 12.14 8.32 18.61
C THR A 133 10.86 8.17 17.78
N TYR A 134 9.89 9.06 17.96
CA TYR A 134 8.59 8.98 17.30
C TYR A 134 8.23 10.29 16.59
N PRO A 135 7.52 10.23 15.44
CA PRO A 135 7.12 9.03 14.71
C PRO A 135 8.35 8.29 14.14
N HIS A 136 8.17 7.00 13.82
CA HIS A 136 9.20 6.22 13.18
C HIS A 136 8.57 5.31 12.13
N THR A 137 8.97 5.43 10.88
CA THR A 137 8.46 4.58 9.81
C THR A 137 9.44 3.44 9.55
N VAL A 138 8.97 2.19 9.51
CA VAL A 138 9.80 1.05 9.13
C VAL A 138 9.30 0.48 7.82
N PHE A 139 10.18 0.42 6.83
CA PHE A 139 9.92 -0.28 5.58
C PHE A 139 10.48 -1.70 5.65
N MET A 140 9.73 -2.66 5.12
CA MET A 140 10.20 -4.02 4.90
C MET A 140 9.87 -4.44 3.48
N LEU A 141 10.75 -5.23 2.89
CA LEU A 141 10.48 -5.90 1.62
C LEU A 141 9.50 -7.07 1.84
N GLU A 142 9.13 -7.74 0.75
CA GLU A 142 8.29 -8.92 0.78
C GLU A 142 8.89 -9.99 1.72
N ASN A 143 8.03 -10.76 2.36
CA ASN A 143 8.43 -11.77 3.36
C ASN A 143 9.23 -11.19 4.55
N PHE A 144 8.92 -9.94 4.93
CA PHE A 144 9.51 -9.24 6.07
C PHE A 144 11.02 -9.02 5.99
N GLN A 145 11.59 -9.03 4.79
CA GLN A 145 13.02 -8.86 4.61
C GLN A 145 13.47 -7.41 4.75
N ASN A 146 14.72 -7.23 5.15
CA ASN A 146 15.44 -5.95 5.18
C ASN A 146 14.69 -4.81 5.91
N PRO A 147 14.35 -4.96 7.21
CA PRO A 147 13.74 -3.88 7.98
C PRO A 147 14.62 -2.61 7.93
N THR A 148 14.05 -1.54 7.40
CA THR A 148 14.73 -0.25 7.22
C THR A 148 13.99 0.83 7.99
N PRO A 149 14.47 1.19 9.19
CA PRO A 149 13.88 2.24 10.01
C PRO A 149 14.22 3.64 9.49
N ILE A 150 13.23 4.51 9.47
CA ILE A 150 13.32 5.92 9.08
C ILE A 150 12.78 6.76 10.24
N PRO A 151 13.65 7.36 11.07
CA PRO A 151 13.24 8.11 12.23
C PRO A 151 12.66 9.49 11.88
N GLY A 152 11.67 9.94 12.63
CA GLY A 152 11.13 11.29 12.62
C GLY A 152 10.01 11.53 11.63
N TYR A 153 9.36 12.68 11.80
CA TYR A 153 8.31 13.18 10.92
C TYR A 153 8.77 13.27 9.46
N ARG A 154 7.89 12.89 8.54
CA ARG A 154 8.09 13.04 7.10
C ARG A 154 6.92 13.79 6.49
N SER A 155 7.22 14.85 5.75
CA SER A 155 6.25 15.53 4.88
C SER A 155 5.80 14.61 3.75
N VAL A 156 4.75 15.01 3.02
CA VAL A 156 4.29 14.25 1.83
C VAL A 156 5.42 14.02 0.84
N GLN A 157 6.23 15.07 0.56
CA GLN A 157 7.33 14.99 -0.40
C GLN A 157 8.43 14.02 0.06
N GLU A 158 8.81 14.07 1.33
CA GLU A 158 9.84 13.17 1.87
C GLU A 158 9.36 11.73 1.91
N MET A 159 8.10 11.52 2.32
CA MET A 159 7.52 10.19 2.36
C MET A 159 7.34 9.60 0.95
N GLU A 160 6.99 10.41 -0.04
CA GLU A 160 6.90 10.00 -1.44
C GLU A 160 8.21 9.39 -1.95
N ILE A 161 9.35 10.01 -1.61
CA ILE A 161 10.66 9.51 -2.03
C ILE A 161 10.92 8.11 -1.45
N PHE A 162 10.66 7.90 -0.17
CA PHE A 162 10.83 6.58 0.44
C PHE A 162 9.85 5.54 -0.14
N LEU A 163 8.58 5.91 -0.25
CA LEU A 163 7.55 5.04 -0.79
C LEU A 163 7.88 4.56 -2.21
N THR A 164 8.30 5.47 -3.07
CA THR A 164 8.65 5.12 -4.45
C THR A 164 10.00 4.40 -4.53
N TYR A 165 10.97 4.73 -3.69
CA TYR A 165 12.24 4.02 -3.64
C TYR A 165 12.07 2.53 -3.34
N PHE A 166 11.28 2.19 -2.33
CA PHE A 166 11.00 0.80 -1.99
C PHE A 166 9.91 0.22 -2.91
N GLY A 167 8.80 0.93 -3.11
CA GLY A 167 7.63 0.46 -3.85
C GLY A 167 7.93 0.10 -5.30
N ASP A 168 8.70 0.95 -6.00
CA ASP A 168 9.08 0.77 -7.39
C ASP A 168 10.39 -0.04 -7.55
N ASN A 169 10.87 -0.69 -6.48
CA ASN A 169 12.10 -1.49 -6.46
C ASN A 169 13.37 -0.72 -6.88
N MET A 170 13.40 0.61 -6.68
CA MET A 170 14.55 1.43 -7.04
C MET A 170 15.80 1.08 -6.23
N TYR A 171 15.64 0.55 -5.01
CA TYR A 171 16.71 0.04 -4.16
C TYR A 171 17.55 -1.06 -4.83
N ARG A 172 17.02 -1.75 -5.84
CA ARG A 172 17.77 -2.75 -6.63
C ARG A 172 18.68 -2.12 -7.68
N ARG A 173 18.47 -0.84 -7.98
CA ARG A 173 19.15 -0.15 -9.10
C ARG A 173 20.09 0.96 -8.66
N ARG A 174 19.79 1.61 -7.54
CA ARG A 174 20.50 2.81 -7.06
C ARG A 174 20.53 2.85 -5.55
N ALA A 175 21.58 3.44 -4.98
CA ALA A 175 21.61 3.84 -3.58
C ALA A 175 20.56 4.92 -3.30
N TYR A 176 20.03 4.98 -2.09
CA TYR A 176 19.00 5.94 -1.70
C TYR A 176 19.44 7.40 -1.92
N ASP A 177 20.69 7.73 -1.57
CA ASP A 177 21.22 9.10 -1.71
C ASP A 177 21.25 9.56 -3.18
N GLU A 178 21.59 8.67 -4.10
CA GLU A 178 21.55 8.95 -5.54
C GLU A 178 20.11 9.13 -6.01
N TYR A 179 19.22 8.24 -5.58
CA TYR A 179 17.80 8.31 -5.95
C TYR A 179 17.16 9.59 -5.46
N SER A 180 17.29 9.89 -4.16
CA SER A 180 16.64 11.03 -3.52
C SER A 180 17.12 12.38 -4.08
N LYS A 181 18.41 12.53 -4.41
CA LYS A 181 18.98 13.76 -5.01
C LYS A 181 18.39 14.06 -6.40
N ASN A 182 18.00 13.03 -7.14
CA ASN A 182 17.50 13.17 -8.51
C ASN A 182 15.95 13.02 -8.57
N TYR A 183 15.29 12.85 -7.45
CA TYR A 183 13.85 12.68 -7.40
C TYR A 183 13.13 14.02 -7.27
N THR A 184 12.11 14.22 -8.09
CA THR A 184 11.22 15.39 -7.99
C THR A 184 9.87 14.93 -7.46
N PRO A 185 9.51 15.26 -6.20
CA PRO A 185 8.20 14.91 -5.62
C PRO A 185 7.05 15.54 -6.39
N ARG A 186 5.95 14.80 -6.52
CA ARG A 186 4.78 15.18 -7.32
C ARG A 186 3.49 15.22 -6.53
N TRP A 187 3.39 14.44 -5.45
CA TRP A 187 2.13 14.27 -4.73
C TRP A 187 1.71 15.49 -3.89
N SER A 188 2.65 16.31 -3.48
CA SER A 188 2.35 17.55 -2.75
C SER A 188 1.53 18.56 -3.57
N ASN A 189 1.55 18.44 -4.91
CA ASN A 189 0.86 19.33 -5.83
C ASN A 189 -0.50 18.78 -6.29
N GLY A 190 -1.04 17.78 -5.60
CA GLY A 190 -2.30 17.13 -5.97
C GLY A 190 -2.24 16.26 -7.23
N GLN A 191 -1.07 16.01 -7.75
CA GLN A 191 -0.91 15.11 -8.90
C GLN A 191 -1.14 13.66 -8.48
N PRO A 192 -1.87 12.86 -9.29
CA PRO A 192 -2.07 11.45 -8.98
C PRO A 192 -0.74 10.70 -9.02
N ALA A 193 -0.61 9.68 -8.16
CA ALA A 193 0.48 8.73 -8.26
C ALA A 193 0.57 8.19 -9.70
N PRO A 194 1.78 7.98 -10.24
CA PRO A 194 1.93 7.43 -11.58
C PRO A 194 1.21 6.08 -11.67
N SER A 195 0.39 5.94 -12.70
CA SER A 195 -0.44 4.75 -12.94
C SER A 195 0.34 3.59 -13.58
N THR A 196 1.63 3.70 -13.73
CA THR A 196 2.45 2.66 -14.36
C THR A 196 3.03 1.72 -13.29
N PRO A 197 2.65 0.44 -13.31
CA PRO A 197 3.50 -0.60 -12.77
C PRO A 197 4.83 -0.51 -13.54
N VAL A 198 5.95 -0.37 -12.83
CA VAL A 198 7.25 -0.60 -13.47
C VAL A 198 7.21 -2.05 -13.96
N PRO A 199 7.46 -2.32 -15.26
CA PRO A 199 7.46 -3.69 -15.76
C PRO A 199 8.38 -4.52 -14.87
N GLY A 200 7.78 -5.50 -14.21
CA GLY A 200 8.51 -6.48 -13.43
C GLY A 200 9.36 -7.34 -14.36
N HIS A 201 10.47 -7.73 -13.85
CA HIS A 201 11.43 -8.76 -14.22
C HIS A 201 12.79 -8.29 -14.62
#